data_d909a51af03fe4ff9390c384101b63dc
#
_entry.id   d909a51af03fe4ff9390c384101b63dc
#
_cell.length_a   1.000
_cell.length_b   1.000
_cell.length_c   1.000
_cell.angle_alpha   90.00
_cell.angle_beta   90.00
_cell.angle_gamma   90.00
#
_symmetry.space_group_name_H-M   'P 1'
#
loop_
_entity.id
_entity.type
_entity.pdbx_description
1 polymer ?
#
loop_
_entity_poly.entity_id
_entity_poly.type
_entity_poly.pdbx_seq_one_letter_code
_entity_poly.pdbx_strand_id
1 'polypeptide(L)'
;LDSSDIYAVDKAMLRADGTTDKSKLGANAILAVSIASAKAAAAALEIPLFRFIGGINGNRLPVPMMNILNGGAHAANNVDIQEFMIMPVGAVSFKEGLRRSTEVFHTLQKILKNKGLATSVGDEGGFAPNLSSNEEVLDIILEAVRTAGYRPEKDFMLALDPAASEWKGSKKGEYILPKSGKKFTDDELIDYWADRKSVV
;
A
#
# COMPACT_ATOMS: atom_id res chain seq x y z
N LEU A 1 2.94 34.29 -5.77
CA LEU A 1 2.00 33.19 -5.96
C LEU A 1 0.97 33.21 -4.83
N ASP A 2 -0.27 32.95 -5.18
CA ASP A 2 -1.34 32.77 -4.20
C ASP A 2 -1.33 31.29 -3.74
N SER A 3 -1.29 31.06 -2.43
CA SER A 3 -1.30 29.70 -1.85
C SER A 3 -2.63 28.99 -2.05
N SER A 4 -3.71 29.70 -2.35
CA SER A 4 -5.01 29.09 -2.67
C SER A 4 -5.06 28.46 -4.06
N ASP A 5 -4.17 28.85 -4.98
CA ASP A 5 -3.97 28.19 -6.26
C ASP A 5 -2.81 27.18 -6.17
N ILE A 6 -3.11 26.02 -5.58
CA ILE A 6 -2.12 24.94 -5.41
C ILE A 6 -1.57 24.46 -6.75
N TYR A 7 -2.34 24.51 -7.84
CA TYR A 7 -1.85 24.14 -9.17
C TYR A 7 -0.81 25.11 -9.69
N ALA A 8 -0.98 26.42 -9.45
CA ALA A 8 0.03 27.42 -9.82
C ALA A 8 1.30 27.26 -8.99
N VAL A 9 1.17 26.97 -7.70
CA VAL A 9 2.30 26.69 -6.80
C VAL A 9 3.07 25.46 -7.29
N ASP A 10 2.39 24.35 -7.54
CA ASP A 10 3.01 23.11 -8.01
C ASP A 10 3.69 23.28 -9.36
N LYS A 11 3.04 23.94 -10.32
CA LYS A 11 3.64 24.26 -11.61
C LYS A 11 4.89 25.14 -11.50
N ALA A 12 4.91 26.09 -10.57
CA ALA A 12 6.08 26.95 -10.35
C ALA A 12 7.26 26.12 -9.81
N MET A 13 7.02 25.20 -8.88
CA MET A 13 8.05 24.30 -8.36
C MET A 13 8.58 23.35 -9.42
N LEU A 14 7.70 22.74 -10.22
CA LEU A 14 8.08 21.86 -11.33
C LEU A 14 8.92 22.59 -12.40
N ARG A 15 8.59 23.84 -12.70
CA ARG A 15 9.39 24.68 -13.60
C ARG A 15 10.75 25.05 -13.03
N ALA A 16 10.82 25.32 -11.72
CA ALA A 16 12.07 25.63 -11.04
C ALA A 16 12.98 24.39 -10.93
N ASP A 17 12.41 23.22 -10.78
CA ASP A 17 13.12 21.94 -10.86
C ASP A 17 13.63 21.69 -12.27
N GLY A 18 12.76 21.72 -13.27
CA GLY A 18 13.09 21.58 -14.69
C GLY A 18 13.51 20.18 -15.14
N THR A 19 13.47 19.18 -14.24
CA THR A 19 13.76 17.77 -14.55
C THR A 19 12.47 16.95 -14.61
N THR A 20 12.48 15.86 -15.36
CA THR A 20 11.31 14.96 -15.48
C THR A 20 11.05 14.15 -14.21
N ASP A 21 12.10 13.87 -13.47
CA ASP A 21 12.10 13.01 -12.26
C ASP A 21 12.18 13.80 -10.94
N LYS A 22 12.16 15.15 -11.03
CA LYS A 22 12.27 16.05 -9.87
C LYS A 22 13.60 15.91 -9.12
N SER A 23 14.67 15.55 -9.82
CA SER A 23 15.99 15.26 -9.20
C SER A 23 16.75 16.50 -8.72
N LYS A 24 16.41 17.72 -9.21
CA LYS A 24 17.12 18.95 -8.83
C LYS A 24 16.67 19.50 -7.47
N LEU A 25 15.37 19.60 -7.23
CA LEU A 25 14.81 20.07 -5.96
C LEU A 25 14.50 18.91 -5.01
N GLY A 26 14.21 17.75 -5.57
CA GLY A 26 13.77 16.56 -4.84
C GLY A 26 12.25 16.52 -4.63
N ALA A 27 11.65 15.34 -4.86
CA ALA A 27 10.21 15.15 -4.76
C ALA A 27 9.68 15.48 -3.35
N ASN A 28 10.41 15.12 -2.30
CA ASN A 28 10.00 15.39 -0.92
C ASN A 28 9.93 16.91 -0.61
N ALA A 29 10.88 17.71 -1.11
CA ALA A 29 10.86 19.16 -0.93
C ALA A 29 9.67 19.80 -1.67
N ILE A 30 9.40 19.36 -2.92
CA ILE A 30 8.26 19.82 -3.71
C ILE A 30 6.96 19.48 -2.99
N LEU A 31 6.81 18.24 -2.52
CA LEU A 31 5.62 17.80 -1.80
C LEU A 31 5.42 18.56 -0.49
N ALA A 32 6.49 18.82 0.26
CA ALA A 32 6.41 19.57 1.52
C ALA A 32 5.85 20.98 1.31
N VAL A 33 6.30 21.69 0.27
CA VAL A 33 5.82 23.04 -0.06
C VAL A 33 4.36 22.98 -0.57
N SER A 34 4.01 22.00 -1.41
CA SER A 34 2.63 21.80 -1.88
C SER A 34 1.66 21.58 -0.73
N ILE A 35 2.00 20.69 0.20
CA ILE A 35 1.18 20.43 1.40
C ILE A 35 1.09 21.68 2.29
N ALA A 36 2.20 22.38 2.52
CA ALA A 36 2.20 23.59 3.34
C ALA A 36 1.31 24.69 2.75
N SER A 37 1.36 24.89 1.43
CA SER A 37 0.53 25.86 0.72
C SER A 37 -0.96 25.50 0.84
N ALA A 38 -1.34 24.24 0.63
CA ALA A 38 -2.71 23.77 0.77
C ALA A 38 -3.23 23.96 2.22
N LYS A 39 -2.40 23.64 3.21
CA LYS A 39 -2.76 23.85 4.63
C LYS A 39 -2.92 25.34 4.97
N ALA A 40 -2.02 26.20 4.49
CA ALA A 40 -2.09 27.63 4.70
C ALA A 40 -3.37 28.22 4.08
N ALA A 41 -3.69 27.84 2.84
CA ALA A 41 -4.90 28.28 2.16
C ALA A 41 -6.17 27.82 2.89
N ALA A 42 -6.24 26.56 3.29
CA ALA A 42 -7.38 26.04 4.06
C ALA A 42 -7.57 26.77 5.38
N ALA A 43 -6.48 27.07 6.09
CA ALA A 43 -6.51 27.85 7.34
C ALA A 43 -6.97 29.28 7.11
N ALA A 44 -6.48 29.96 6.06
CA ALA A 44 -6.87 31.34 5.71
C ALA A 44 -8.35 31.44 5.30
N LEU A 45 -8.90 30.37 4.71
CA LEU A 45 -10.32 30.28 4.33
C LEU A 45 -11.22 29.77 5.48
N GLU A 46 -10.63 29.43 6.63
CA GLU A 46 -11.32 28.85 7.80
C GLU A 46 -12.11 27.57 7.46
N ILE A 47 -11.60 26.74 6.50
CA ILE A 47 -12.21 25.47 6.12
C ILE A 47 -11.26 24.29 6.39
N PRO A 48 -11.78 23.09 6.69
CA PRO A 48 -10.96 21.91 6.84
C PRO A 48 -10.19 21.58 5.54
N LEU A 49 -8.95 21.09 5.68
CA LEU A 49 -8.09 20.76 4.54
C LEU A 49 -8.76 19.79 3.53
N PHE A 50 -9.48 18.79 4.03
CA PHE A 50 -10.20 17.85 3.15
C PHE A 50 -11.29 18.55 2.30
N ARG A 51 -11.88 19.62 2.81
CA ARG A 51 -12.84 20.45 2.07
C ARG A 51 -12.15 21.34 1.05
N PHE A 52 -11.00 21.89 1.39
CA PHE A 52 -10.20 22.68 0.47
C PHE A 52 -9.75 21.85 -0.73
N ILE A 53 -9.24 20.63 -0.50
CA ILE A 53 -8.74 19.73 -1.56
C ILE A 53 -9.89 19.05 -2.30
N GLY A 54 -10.88 18.52 -1.59
CA GLY A 54 -11.94 17.69 -2.15
C GLY A 54 -13.20 18.47 -2.58
N GLY A 55 -13.27 19.76 -2.28
CA GLY A 55 -14.45 20.57 -2.56
C GLY A 55 -15.73 20.02 -1.90
N ILE A 56 -16.86 20.22 -2.56
CA ILE A 56 -18.17 19.75 -2.07
C ILE A 56 -18.28 18.22 -2.01
N ASN A 57 -17.50 17.51 -2.83
CA ASN A 57 -17.50 16.05 -2.89
C ASN A 57 -16.55 15.38 -1.88
N GLY A 58 -15.68 16.16 -1.21
CA GLY A 58 -14.76 15.68 -0.19
C GLY A 58 -15.46 15.34 1.12
N ASN A 59 -16.33 14.33 1.16
CA ASN A 59 -17.15 13.97 2.31
C ASN A 59 -17.18 12.46 2.61
N ARG A 60 -16.38 11.66 1.90
CA ARG A 60 -16.34 10.22 2.07
C ARG A 60 -14.92 9.75 2.36
N LEU A 61 -14.74 9.01 3.46
CA LEU A 61 -13.50 8.28 3.71
C LEU A 61 -13.39 7.08 2.77
N PRO A 62 -12.21 6.79 2.22
CA PRO A 62 -11.98 5.58 1.43
C PRO A 62 -12.04 4.34 2.32
N VAL A 63 -12.24 3.16 1.71
CA VAL A 63 -11.96 1.90 2.38
C VAL A 63 -10.46 1.83 2.64
N PRO A 64 -10.02 1.61 3.89
CA PRO A 64 -8.60 1.57 4.19
C PRO A 64 -7.95 0.32 3.58
N MET A 65 -6.75 0.47 3.02
CA MET A 65 -5.82 -0.62 2.69
C MET A 65 -4.84 -0.75 3.85
N MET A 66 -4.95 -1.84 4.61
CA MET A 66 -4.15 -2.04 5.82
C MET A 66 -3.09 -3.10 5.59
N ASN A 67 -1.81 -2.68 5.57
CA ASN A 67 -0.68 -3.58 5.44
C ASN A 67 -0.56 -4.43 6.72
N ILE A 68 -0.67 -5.76 6.59
CA ILE A 68 -0.61 -6.70 7.71
C ILE A 68 0.51 -7.73 7.60
N LEU A 69 1.12 -7.86 6.41
CA LEU A 69 2.28 -8.72 6.19
C LEU A 69 3.21 -8.10 5.15
N ASN A 70 4.49 -8.08 5.45
CA ASN A 70 5.54 -7.47 4.64
C ASN A 70 6.47 -8.50 4.03
N GLY A 71 6.99 -8.15 2.85
CA GLY A 71 8.10 -8.83 2.18
C GLY A 71 8.98 -7.81 1.43
N GLY A 72 9.58 -8.24 0.34
CA GLY A 72 10.39 -7.37 -0.52
C GLY A 72 11.47 -6.60 0.23
N ALA A 73 11.58 -5.30 -0.04
CA ALA A 73 12.53 -4.40 0.62
C ALA A 73 12.13 -4.05 2.07
N HIS A 74 10.84 -4.20 2.46
CA HIS A 74 10.32 -3.85 3.76
C HIS A 74 10.51 -4.96 4.82
N ALA A 75 11.08 -6.10 4.47
CA ALA A 75 11.32 -7.21 5.40
C ALA A 75 12.57 -8.01 5.07
N ALA A 76 13.30 -8.41 6.11
CA ALA A 76 14.44 -9.32 5.99
C ALA A 76 13.98 -10.80 5.96
N ASN A 77 12.98 -11.12 5.13
CA ASN A 77 12.43 -12.46 4.93
C ASN A 77 12.58 -12.90 3.47
N ASN A 78 11.98 -14.03 3.13
CA ASN A 78 12.07 -14.66 1.80
C ASN A 78 10.86 -14.41 0.89
N VAL A 79 9.99 -13.46 1.22
CA VAL A 79 8.78 -13.10 0.46
C VAL A 79 9.11 -11.99 -0.52
N ASP A 80 8.72 -12.12 -1.79
CA ASP A 80 9.08 -11.15 -2.85
C ASP A 80 8.17 -9.91 -2.90
N ILE A 81 6.86 -10.09 -2.70
CA ILE A 81 5.88 -8.99 -2.70
C ILE A 81 6.07 -8.15 -1.44
N GLN A 82 6.12 -6.84 -1.61
CA GLN A 82 6.49 -5.91 -0.55
C GLN A 82 5.41 -5.76 0.52
N GLU A 83 4.14 -5.63 0.11
CA GLU A 83 3.03 -5.43 1.02
C GLU A 83 1.83 -6.30 0.67
N PHE A 84 1.26 -6.90 1.71
CA PHE A 84 0.00 -7.63 1.65
C PHE A 84 -1.01 -6.93 2.55
N MET A 85 -2.05 -6.40 1.94
CA MET A 85 -3.04 -5.56 2.61
C MET A 85 -4.40 -6.22 2.67
N ILE A 86 -5.15 -5.94 3.74
CA ILE A 86 -6.57 -6.26 3.86
C ILE A 86 -7.42 -5.02 3.70
N MET A 87 -8.55 -5.15 3.05
CA MET A 87 -9.52 -4.10 2.80
C MET A 87 -10.88 -4.50 3.38
N PRO A 88 -11.39 -3.86 4.44
CA PRO A 88 -12.66 -4.21 5.09
C PRO A 88 -13.87 -3.68 4.29
N VAL A 89 -14.08 -4.16 3.07
CA VAL A 89 -15.08 -3.68 2.11
C VAL A 89 -16.52 -3.87 2.59
N GLY A 90 -16.78 -4.86 3.44
CA GLY A 90 -18.08 -5.11 4.04
C GLY A 90 -18.40 -4.26 5.28
N ALA A 91 -17.51 -3.35 5.69
CA ALA A 91 -17.73 -2.51 6.85
C ALA A 91 -18.60 -1.29 6.52
N VAL A 92 -19.57 -1.00 7.38
CA VAL A 92 -20.53 0.12 7.20
C VAL A 92 -19.93 1.51 7.53
N SER A 93 -18.75 1.56 8.15
CA SER A 93 -18.02 2.79 8.48
C SER A 93 -16.52 2.54 8.57
N PHE A 94 -15.72 3.61 8.46
CA PHE A 94 -14.27 3.54 8.66
C PHE A 94 -13.90 2.98 10.05
N LYS A 95 -14.59 3.44 11.10
CA LYS A 95 -14.39 2.96 12.48
C LYS A 95 -14.62 1.45 12.59
N GLU A 96 -15.68 0.94 11.98
CA GLU A 96 -16.00 -0.48 11.97
C GLU A 96 -14.97 -1.26 11.12
N GLY A 97 -14.54 -0.70 9.99
CA GLY A 97 -13.47 -1.26 9.18
C GLY A 97 -12.17 -1.42 9.97
N LEU A 98 -11.75 -0.38 10.69
CA LEU A 98 -10.58 -0.41 11.54
C LEU A 98 -10.68 -1.49 12.64
N ARG A 99 -11.83 -1.56 13.32
CA ARG A 99 -12.07 -2.57 14.35
C ARG A 99 -11.93 -3.99 13.80
N ARG A 100 -12.62 -4.30 12.70
CA ARG A 100 -12.55 -5.61 12.05
C ARG A 100 -11.13 -5.96 11.60
N SER A 101 -10.43 -5.01 10.98
CA SER A 101 -9.06 -5.22 10.54
C SER A 101 -8.09 -5.49 11.69
N THR A 102 -8.29 -4.84 12.83
CA THR A 102 -7.51 -5.12 14.06
C THR A 102 -7.75 -6.55 14.57
N GLU A 103 -8.98 -7.05 14.52
CA GLU A 103 -9.30 -8.43 14.89
C GLU A 103 -8.62 -9.44 13.95
N VAL A 104 -8.63 -9.19 12.63
CA VAL A 104 -7.91 -10.02 11.67
C VAL A 104 -6.41 -9.99 11.92
N PHE A 105 -5.82 -8.80 12.16
CA PHE A 105 -4.40 -8.64 12.45
C PHE A 105 -3.96 -9.44 13.69
N HIS A 106 -4.70 -9.34 14.79
CA HIS A 106 -4.39 -10.12 16.00
C HIS A 106 -4.65 -11.62 15.82
N THR A 107 -5.60 -11.99 14.98
CA THR A 107 -5.82 -13.40 14.64
C THR A 107 -4.67 -13.95 13.80
N LEU A 108 -4.18 -13.17 12.81
CA LEU A 108 -2.99 -13.51 12.04
C LEU A 108 -1.77 -13.70 12.95
N GLN A 109 -1.57 -12.81 13.94
CA GLN A 109 -0.48 -12.95 14.92
C GLN A 109 -0.54 -14.28 15.66
N LYS A 110 -1.73 -14.69 16.09
CA LYS A 110 -1.93 -15.97 16.80
C LYS A 110 -1.62 -17.17 15.88
N ILE A 111 -2.08 -17.12 14.63
CA ILE A 111 -1.82 -18.18 13.64
C ILE A 111 -0.32 -18.31 13.39
N LEU A 112 0.38 -17.21 13.13
CA LEU A 112 1.83 -17.20 12.91
C LEU A 112 2.57 -17.77 14.14
N LYS A 113 2.20 -17.35 15.35
CA LYS A 113 2.80 -17.84 16.58
C LYS A 113 2.58 -19.35 16.79
N ASN A 114 1.36 -19.84 16.50
CA ASN A 114 1.04 -21.27 16.62
C ASN A 114 1.78 -22.13 15.59
N LYS A 115 2.12 -21.56 14.43
CA LYS A 115 2.95 -22.19 13.39
C LYS A 115 4.47 -22.06 13.70
N GLY A 116 4.87 -21.43 14.80
CA GLY A 116 6.29 -21.20 15.13
C GLY A 116 6.98 -20.14 14.27
N LEU A 117 6.19 -19.31 13.59
CA LEU A 117 6.68 -18.26 12.70
C LEU A 117 6.92 -16.94 13.43
N ALA A 118 7.80 -16.09 12.89
CA ALA A 118 8.10 -14.79 13.46
C ALA A 118 6.86 -13.87 13.46
N THR A 119 6.66 -13.17 14.57
CA THR A 119 5.61 -12.14 14.73
C THR A 119 6.19 -10.74 14.96
N SER A 120 7.48 -10.55 14.65
CA SER A 120 8.08 -9.22 14.55
C SER A 120 7.45 -8.48 13.38
N VAL A 121 7.27 -7.17 13.55
CA VAL A 121 6.73 -6.29 12.51
C VAL A 121 7.87 -5.70 11.68
N GLY A 122 7.61 -5.50 10.39
CA GLY A 122 8.49 -4.75 9.50
C GLY A 122 8.32 -3.23 9.68
N ASP A 123 9.01 -2.46 8.87
CA ASP A 123 9.04 -1.00 8.95
C ASP A 123 7.66 -0.35 8.78
N GLU A 124 6.74 -1.02 8.10
CA GLU A 124 5.38 -0.54 7.83
C GLU A 124 4.29 -1.24 8.67
N GLY A 125 4.68 -1.90 9.75
CA GLY A 125 3.77 -2.42 10.77
C GLY A 125 3.16 -3.80 10.48
N GLY A 126 3.34 -4.39 9.30
CA GLY A 126 2.96 -5.77 9.00
C GLY A 126 3.95 -6.79 9.56
N PHE A 127 3.51 -8.03 9.80
CA PHE A 127 4.39 -9.12 10.22
C PHE A 127 5.36 -9.50 9.10
N ALA A 128 6.54 -10.00 9.47
CA ALA A 128 7.61 -10.35 8.53
C ALA A 128 8.11 -11.80 8.70
N PRO A 129 7.23 -12.83 8.64
CA PRO A 129 7.65 -14.22 8.75
C PRO A 129 8.39 -14.68 7.49
N ASN A 130 9.21 -15.74 7.62
CA ASN A 130 9.66 -16.53 6.49
C ASN A 130 8.56 -17.49 6.07
N LEU A 131 8.17 -17.45 4.79
CA LEU A 131 7.16 -18.32 4.19
C LEU A 131 7.71 -18.91 2.89
N SER A 132 7.14 -20.01 2.41
CA SER A 132 7.68 -20.72 1.26
C SER A 132 7.39 -20.03 -0.08
N SER A 133 6.33 -19.21 -0.13
CA SER A 133 5.93 -18.51 -1.36
C SER A 133 5.02 -17.31 -1.06
N ASN A 134 4.79 -16.45 -2.07
CA ASN A 134 3.81 -15.37 -1.99
C ASN A 134 2.37 -15.92 -1.84
N GLU A 135 2.10 -17.08 -2.41
CA GLU A 135 0.80 -17.77 -2.32
C GLU A 135 0.50 -18.21 -0.89
N GLU A 136 1.48 -18.75 -0.19
CA GLU A 136 1.34 -19.13 1.23
C GLU A 136 1.00 -17.92 2.11
N VAL A 137 1.52 -16.74 1.76
CA VAL A 137 1.15 -15.49 2.46
C VAL A 137 -0.34 -15.20 2.30
N LEU A 138 -0.87 -15.29 1.08
CA LEU A 138 -2.29 -15.08 0.80
C LEU A 138 -3.16 -16.09 1.55
N ASP A 139 -2.78 -17.36 1.55
CA ASP A 139 -3.50 -18.42 2.25
C ASP A 139 -3.58 -18.18 3.76
N ILE A 140 -2.48 -17.79 4.38
CA ILE A 140 -2.44 -17.47 5.82
C ILE A 140 -3.30 -16.24 6.16
N ILE A 141 -3.29 -15.22 5.31
CA ILE A 141 -4.15 -14.05 5.49
C ILE A 141 -5.63 -14.44 5.36
N LEU A 142 -5.98 -15.24 4.35
CA LEU A 142 -7.35 -15.74 4.19
C LEU A 142 -7.78 -16.66 5.35
N GLU A 143 -6.87 -17.47 5.88
CA GLU A 143 -7.08 -18.25 7.11
C GLU A 143 -7.38 -17.32 8.28
N ALA A 144 -6.64 -16.21 8.44
CA ALA A 144 -6.85 -15.24 9.50
C ALA A 144 -8.21 -14.53 9.36
N VAL A 145 -8.61 -14.14 8.17
CA VAL A 145 -9.92 -13.53 7.89
C VAL A 145 -11.05 -14.47 8.30
N ARG A 146 -10.99 -15.74 7.87
CA ARG A 146 -12.02 -16.76 8.21
C ARG A 146 -12.04 -17.06 9.71
N THR A 147 -10.87 -17.22 10.32
CA THR A 147 -10.75 -17.53 11.76
C THR A 147 -11.23 -16.36 12.63
N ALA A 148 -11.09 -15.13 12.18
CA ALA A 148 -11.65 -13.95 12.83
C ALA A 148 -13.19 -13.84 12.68
N GLY A 149 -13.83 -14.76 11.93
CA GLY A 149 -15.28 -14.82 11.74
C GLY A 149 -15.77 -14.00 10.55
N TYR A 150 -14.88 -13.60 9.64
CA TYR A 150 -15.23 -12.83 8.45
C TYR A 150 -15.15 -13.65 7.18
N ARG A 151 -15.86 -13.18 6.15
CA ARG A 151 -15.95 -13.86 4.85
C ARG A 151 -15.03 -13.15 3.87
N PRO A 152 -14.01 -13.83 3.27
CA PRO A 152 -13.31 -13.34 2.11
C PRO A 152 -14.28 -12.91 1.00
N GLU A 153 -13.91 -11.92 0.21
CA GLU A 153 -14.65 -11.32 -0.92
C GLU A 153 -15.89 -10.49 -0.51
N LYS A 154 -16.52 -10.79 0.63
CA LYS A 154 -17.71 -10.05 1.11
C LYS A 154 -17.37 -9.04 2.20
N ASP A 155 -16.65 -9.48 3.21
CA ASP A 155 -16.30 -8.65 4.37
C ASP A 155 -14.91 -8.06 4.20
N PHE A 156 -14.01 -8.79 3.54
CA PHE A 156 -12.64 -8.36 3.23
C PHE A 156 -12.25 -8.72 1.80
N MET A 157 -11.52 -7.81 1.18
CA MET A 157 -10.70 -8.06 0.00
C MET A 157 -9.22 -7.95 0.36
N LEU A 158 -8.36 -8.52 -0.49
CA LEU A 158 -6.92 -8.37 -0.37
C LEU A 158 -6.43 -7.35 -1.40
N ALA A 159 -5.36 -6.65 -1.06
CA ALA A 159 -4.62 -5.79 -1.99
C ALA A 159 -3.13 -6.05 -1.85
N LEU A 160 -2.40 -5.89 -2.93
CA LEU A 160 -0.97 -6.16 -3.00
C LEU A 160 -0.22 -4.92 -3.48
N ASP A 161 0.92 -4.63 -2.87
CA ASP A 161 1.95 -3.79 -3.46
C ASP A 161 3.19 -4.65 -3.77
N PRO A 162 3.41 -4.99 -5.04
CA PRO A 162 4.58 -5.78 -5.42
C PRO A 162 5.88 -4.97 -5.41
N ALA A 163 5.82 -3.63 -5.47
CA ALA A 163 6.96 -2.75 -5.69
C ALA A 163 7.80 -3.20 -6.90
N ALA A 164 7.14 -3.41 -8.04
CA ALA A 164 7.73 -4.06 -9.22
C ALA A 164 8.92 -3.30 -9.83
N SER A 165 9.15 -2.04 -9.46
CA SER A 165 10.37 -1.31 -9.80
C SER A 165 11.65 -1.97 -9.27
N GLU A 166 11.55 -2.69 -8.14
CA GLU A 166 12.65 -3.45 -7.53
C GLU A 166 12.96 -4.76 -8.28
N TRP A 167 12.07 -5.18 -9.18
CA TRP A 167 12.19 -6.44 -9.91
C TRP A 167 12.87 -6.30 -11.28
N LYS A 168 13.30 -5.10 -11.66
CA LYS A 168 13.95 -4.86 -12.95
C LYS A 168 15.19 -5.73 -13.12
N GLY A 169 15.22 -6.53 -14.18
CA GLY A 169 16.39 -7.27 -14.60
C GLY A 169 17.43 -6.40 -15.33
N SER A 170 18.45 -7.06 -15.87
CA SER A 170 19.53 -6.39 -16.60
C SER A 170 19.13 -5.91 -18.00
N LYS A 171 18.04 -6.45 -18.54
CA LYS A 171 17.52 -6.12 -19.89
C LYS A 171 16.11 -5.52 -19.77
N LYS A 172 15.76 -4.70 -20.75
CA LYS A 172 14.38 -4.21 -20.87
C LYS A 172 13.43 -5.39 -21.08
N GLY A 173 12.32 -5.42 -20.32
CA GLY A 173 11.34 -6.49 -20.37
C GLY A 173 11.73 -7.75 -19.60
N GLU A 174 12.78 -7.71 -18.80
CA GLU A 174 13.17 -8.77 -17.87
C GLU A 174 12.87 -8.35 -16.44
N TYR A 175 12.23 -9.22 -15.67
CA TYR A 175 11.94 -9.04 -14.25
C TYR A 175 12.51 -10.23 -13.47
N ILE A 176 13.13 -9.95 -12.34
CA ILE A 176 13.72 -10.94 -11.45
C ILE A 176 13.22 -10.67 -10.04
N LEU A 177 12.48 -11.59 -9.47
CA LEU A 177 12.01 -11.50 -8.10
C LEU A 177 13.21 -11.61 -7.13
N PRO A 178 13.40 -10.65 -6.23
CA PRO A 178 14.67 -10.50 -5.50
C PRO A 178 14.94 -11.60 -4.47
N LYS A 179 13.90 -12.27 -3.97
CA LYS A 179 14.05 -13.32 -2.93
C LYS A 179 14.02 -14.73 -3.54
N SER A 180 13.02 -15.02 -4.37
CA SER A 180 12.88 -16.34 -5.00
C SER A 180 13.78 -16.55 -6.22
N GLY A 181 14.27 -15.48 -6.83
CA GLY A 181 15.06 -15.53 -8.07
C GLY A 181 14.25 -15.91 -9.30
N LYS A 182 12.93 -15.98 -9.21
CA LYS A 182 12.04 -16.24 -10.35
C LYS A 182 12.22 -15.16 -11.41
N LYS A 183 12.26 -15.55 -12.67
CA LYS A 183 12.42 -14.63 -13.81
C LYS A 183 11.15 -14.61 -14.63
N PHE A 184 10.79 -13.43 -15.13
CA PHE A 184 9.64 -13.21 -16.00
C PHE A 184 10.02 -12.27 -17.15
N THR A 185 9.42 -12.51 -18.29
CA THR A 185 9.26 -11.51 -19.36
C THR A 185 8.08 -10.61 -19.07
N ASP A 186 7.85 -9.56 -19.88
CA ASP A 186 6.66 -8.69 -19.76
C ASP A 186 5.38 -9.52 -19.80
N ASP A 187 5.24 -10.42 -20.79
CA ASP A 187 4.01 -11.21 -20.98
C ASP A 187 3.79 -12.21 -19.83
N GLU A 188 4.84 -12.92 -19.41
CA GLU A 188 4.77 -13.85 -18.28
C GLU A 188 4.41 -13.14 -16.97
N LEU A 189 4.87 -11.91 -16.76
CA LEU A 189 4.51 -11.15 -15.58
C LEU A 189 3.06 -10.65 -15.64
N ILE A 190 2.57 -10.30 -16.83
CA ILE A 190 1.15 -9.97 -17.06
C ILE A 190 0.28 -11.19 -16.73
N ASP A 191 0.63 -12.36 -17.23
CA ASP A 191 -0.10 -13.61 -16.96
C ASP A 191 -0.06 -13.97 -15.46
N TYR A 192 1.09 -13.80 -14.81
CA TYR A 192 1.23 -13.98 -13.37
C TYR A 192 0.24 -13.12 -12.57
N TRP A 193 0.08 -11.84 -12.96
CA TRP A 193 -0.89 -10.94 -12.29
C TRP A 193 -2.32 -11.20 -12.71
N ALA A 194 -2.59 -11.62 -13.93
CA ALA A 194 -3.93 -11.98 -14.39
C ALA A 194 -4.46 -13.21 -13.62
N ASP A 195 -3.61 -14.19 -13.36
CA ASP A 195 -3.95 -15.35 -12.54
C ASP A 195 -4.27 -14.94 -11.07
N ARG A 196 -3.47 -14.03 -10.50
CA ARG A 196 -3.68 -13.53 -9.11
C ARG A 196 -4.98 -12.76 -8.94
N LYS A 197 -5.48 -12.08 -9.98
CA LYS A 197 -6.75 -11.36 -9.94
C LYS A 197 -7.94 -12.26 -9.63
N SER A 198 -7.86 -13.55 -9.89
CA SER A 198 -8.92 -14.51 -9.58
C SER A 198 -8.91 -15.01 -8.12
N VAL A 199 -7.88 -14.69 -7.35
CA VAL A 199 -7.70 -15.13 -5.95
C VAL A 199 -8.05 -14.02 -4.96
N VAL A 200 -8.26 -12.79 -5.43
CA VAL A 200 -8.44 -11.59 -4.60
C VAL A 200 -9.81 -10.96 -4.79
#